data_8dba02ddd2bc1ee92db67c7fda55be3a
#
_entry.id   8dba02ddd2bc1ee92db67c7fda55be3a
#
_cell.length_a   1.000
_cell.length_b   1.000
_cell.length_c   1.000
_cell.angle_alpha   90.00
_cell.angle_beta   90.00
_cell.angle_gamma   90.00
#
_symmetry.space_group_name_H-M   'P 1'
#
loop_
_entity.id
_entity.type
_entity.pdbx_description
1 polymer ?
#
loop_
_entity_poly.entity_id
_entity_poly.type
_entity_poly.pdbx_seq_one_letter_code
_entity_poly.pdbx_strand_id
1 'polypeptide(L)'
;YIAALSGISPELHEAAIVDGANILKRIWHVDLPGIAPTISILLIMSCGSILSVGYEKIYLLQNSLNLDVSEVISTYVYKQGIASSTPQYSYATAIGLFVSLVNVFMLLIVNKVSDRLSGSSLF
;
A
#
# COMPACT_ATOMS: atom_id res chain seq x y z
N TYR A 1 -3.17 12.05 6.73
CA TYR A 1 -4.37 12.72 6.17
C TYR A 1 -4.69 14.04 6.88
N ILE A 2 -4.66 14.11 8.22
CA ILE A 2 -4.98 15.35 8.97
C ILE A 2 -4.09 16.50 8.51
N ALA A 3 -2.78 16.29 8.39
CA ALA A 3 -1.85 17.31 7.90
C ALA A 3 -2.15 17.77 6.45
N ALA A 4 -2.60 16.85 5.59
CA ALA A 4 -2.98 17.19 4.23
C ALA A 4 -4.27 18.01 4.20
N LEU A 5 -5.26 17.68 5.03
CA LEU A 5 -6.50 18.44 5.17
C LEU A 5 -6.26 19.85 5.71
N SER A 6 -5.37 20.00 6.71
CA SER A 6 -5.04 21.32 7.25
C SER A 6 -4.23 22.21 6.28
N GLY A 7 -3.68 21.62 5.22
CA GLY A 7 -3.01 22.35 4.14
C GLY A 7 -3.95 22.91 3.06
N ILE A 8 -5.24 22.55 3.10
CA ILE A 8 -6.23 23.10 2.15
C ILE A 8 -6.52 24.56 2.54
N SER A 9 -6.51 25.46 1.54
CA SER A 9 -6.76 26.87 1.78
C SER A 9 -8.16 27.11 2.42
N PRO A 10 -8.26 27.84 3.53
CA PRO A 10 -9.52 28.20 4.14
C PRO A 10 -10.47 28.94 3.19
N GLU A 11 -9.92 29.71 2.25
CA GLU A 11 -10.68 30.47 1.25
C GLU A 11 -11.59 29.56 0.40
N LEU A 12 -11.15 28.32 0.09
CA LEU A 12 -11.97 27.37 -0.66
C LEU A 12 -13.20 26.92 0.15
N HIS A 13 -13.05 26.78 1.46
CA HIS A 13 -14.17 26.46 2.34
C HIS A 13 -15.14 27.63 2.50
N GLU A 14 -14.61 28.86 2.60
CA GLU A 14 -15.42 30.07 2.68
C GLU A 14 -16.20 30.29 1.39
N ALA A 15 -15.56 30.15 0.23
CA ALA A 15 -16.23 30.23 -1.07
C ALA A 15 -17.37 29.20 -1.19
N ALA A 16 -17.10 27.95 -0.81
CA ALA A 16 -18.11 26.90 -0.83
C ALA A 16 -19.30 27.18 0.10
N ILE A 17 -19.08 27.87 1.25
CA ILE A 17 -20.15 28.27 2.17
C ILE A 17 -20.99 29.40 1.52
N VAL A 18 -20.36 30.37 0.88
CA VAL A 18 -21.05 31.45 0.16
C VAL A 18 -21.93 30.89 -0.97
N ASP A 19 -21.45 29.83 -1.66
CA ASP A 19 -22.20 29.09 -2.68
C ASP A 19 -23.32 28.21 -2.12
N GLY A 20 -23.54 28.20 -0.79
CA GLY A 20 -24.60 27.43 -0.13
C GLY A 20 -24.31 25.92 -0.04
N ALA A 21 -23.03 25.51 -0.12
CA ALA A 21 -22.66 24.13 0.03
C ALA A 21 -22.79 23.66 1.49
N ASN A 22 -23.50 22.55 1.70
CA ASN A 22 -23.53 21.89 3.00
C ASN A 22 -22.22 21.13 3.26
N ILE A 23 -22.02 20.62 4.47
CA ILE A 23 -20.81 19.92 4.89
C ILE A 23 -20.47 18.76 3.95
N LEU A 24 -21.45 17.96 3.54
CA LEU A 24 -21.22 16.81 2.64
C LEU A 24 -20.72 17.26 1.26
N LYS A 25 -21.30 18.34 0.70
CA LYS A 25 -20.83 18.90 -0.58
C LYS A 25 -19.41 19.43 -0.47
N ARG A 26 -19.04 20.05 0.65
CA ARG A 26 -17.68 20.54 0.88
C ARG A 26 -16.69 19.40 0.97
N ILE A 27 -17.01 18.32 1.67
CA ILE A 27 -16.16 17.12 1.75
C ILE A 27 -15.91 16.56 0.34
N TRP A 28 -16.95 16.42 -0.48
CA TRP A 28 -16.82 15.81 -1.81
C TRP A 28 -16.13 16.70 -2.85
N HIS A 29 -16.27 18.02 -2.77
CA HIS A 29 -15.80 18.94 -3.82
C HIS A 29 -14.58 19.77 -3.41
N VAL A 30 -14.27 19.87 -2.11
CA VAL A 30 -13.11 20.64 -1.62
C VAL A 30 -12.11 19.69 -0.94
N ASP A 31 -12.54 18.96 0.11
CA ASP A 31 -11.62 18.17 0.92
C ASP A 31 -11.07 16.97 0.14
N LEU A 32 -11.93 16.17 -0.46
CA LEU A 32 -11.53 14.95 -1.16
C LEU A 32 -10.62 15.23 -2.36
N PRO A 33 -10.94 16.17 -3.26
CA PRO A 33 -10.01 16.57 -4.32
C PRO A 33 -8.72 17.19 -3.79
N GLY A 34 -8.80 17.99 -2.72
CA GLY A 34 -7.62 18.62 -2.11
C GLY A 34 -6.60 17.63 -1.56
N ILE A 35 -7.05 16.50 -1.00
CA ILE A 35 -6.16 15.45 -0.49
C ILE A 35 -5.90 14.31 -1.49
N ALA A 36 -6.48 14.35 -2.70
CA ALA A 36 -6.33 13.30 -3.71
C ALA A 36 -4.87 12.95 -4.01
N PRO A 37 -3.92 13.90 -4.15
CA PRO A 37 -2.50 13.59 -4.33
C PRO A 37 -1.93 12.75 -3.18
N THR A 38 -2.26 13.10 -1.94
CA THR A 38 -1.80 12.37 -0.75
C THR A 38 -2.38 10.95 -0.69
N ILE A 39 -3.67 10.79 -1.02
CA ILE A 39 -4.32 9.47 -1.12
C ILE A 39 -3.60 8.61 -2.15
N SER A 40 -3.30 9.17 -3.33
CA SER A 40 -2.64 8.48 -4.43
C SER A 40 -1.25 7.98 -4.03
N ILE A 41 -0.43 8.83 -3.44
CA ILE A 41 0.92 8.48 -2.99
C ILE A 41 0.87 7.35 -1.94
N LEU A 42 0.01 7.49 -0.93
CA LEU A 42 -0.13 6.48 0.12
C LEU A 42 -0.67 5.15 -0.42
N LEU A 43 -1.56 5.17 -1.40
CA LEU A 43 -2.07 3.99 -2.07
C LEU A 43 -0.96 3.27 -2.85
N ILE A 44 -0.16 4.02 -3.62
CA ILE A 44 0.98 3.46 -4.36
C ILE A 44 1.97 2.81 -3.40
N MET A 45 2.35 3.48 -2.31
CA MET A 45 3.25 2.94 -1.30
C MET A 45 2.70 1.68 -0.63
N SER A 46 1.41 1.67 -0.30
CA SER A 46 0.76 0.49 0.30
C SER A 46 0.71 -0.70 -0.65
N CYS A 47 0.47 -0.46 -1.94
CA CYS A 47 0.46 -1.51 -2.96
C CYS A 47 1.87 -2.10 -3.19
N GLY A 48 2.93 -1.28 -3.08
CA GLY A 48 4.31 -1.76 -3.18
C GLY A 48 4.72 -2.71 -2.07
N SER A 49 4.02 -2.72 -0.93
CA SER A 49 4.29 -3.58 0.22
C SER A 49 3.27 -4.72 0.41
N ILE A 50 2.33 -4.90 -0.51
CA ILE A 50 1.20 -5.83 -0.34
C ILE A 50 1.64 -7.30 -0.18
N LEU A 51 2.73 -7.69 -0.86
CA LEU A 51 3.31 -9.03 -0.75
C LEU A 51 4.27 -9.19 0.44
N SER A 52 4.61 -8.09 1.10
CA SER A 52 5.50 -8.06 2.26
C SER A 52 4.69 -8.10 3.56
N VAL A 53 3.88 -9.14 3.72
CA VAL A 53 3.15 -9.37 4.98
C VAL A 53 4.18 -9.73 6.04
N GLY A 54 4.14 -9.06 7.21
CA GLY A 54 5.10 -9.24 8.29
C GLY A 54 5.22 -10.70 8.71
N TYR A 55 6.26 -11.39 8.23
CA TYR A 55 6.47 -12.82 8.43
C TYR A 55 6.59 -13.20 9.92
N GLU A 56 7.13 -12.30 10.73
CA GLU A 56 7.37 -12.54 12.16
C GLU A 56 6.09 -12.89 12.92
N LYS A 57 5.03 -12.11 12.73
CA LYS A 57 3.73 -12.35 13.38
C LYS A 57 3.11 -13.66 12.92
N ILE A 58 3.16 -13.91 11.62
CA ILE A 58 2.59 -15.11 11.02
C ILE A 58 3.40 -16.34 11.48
N TYR A 59 4.72 -16.26 11.45
CA TYR A 59 5.60 -17.35 11.87
C TYR A 59 5.41 -17.74 13.34
N LEU A 60 5.25 -16.74 14.24
CA LEU A 60 5.00 -16.99 15.65
C LEU A 60 3.63 -17.59 15.94
N LEU A 61 2.64 -17.35 15.08
CA LEU A 61 1.29 -17.90 15.21
C LEU A 61 1.10 -19.22 14.47
N GLN A 62 2.06 -19.61 13.61
CA GLN A 62 2.02 -20.90 12.91
C GLN A 62 2.21 -22.08 13.85
N ASN A 63 1.39 -23.10 13.66
CA ASN A 63 1.52 -24.39 14.30
C ASN A 63 1.16 -25.51 13.30
N SER A 64 1.36 -26.77 13.68
CA SER A 64 1.10 -27.91 12.80
C SER A 64 -0.36 -28.06 12.33
N LEU A 65 -1.30 -27.44 13.03
CA LEU A 65 -2.74 -27.52 12.72
C LEU A 65 -3.20 -26.44 11.74
N ASN A 66 -2.50 -25.31 11.67
CA ASN A 66 -2.90 -24.16 10.82
C ASN A 66 -1.93 -23.88 9.67
N LEU A 67 -0.92 -24.71 9.47
CA LEU A 67 0.15 -24.48 8.49
C LEU A 67 -0.40 -24.30 7.08
N ASP A 68 -1.36 -25.14 6.68
CA ASP A 68 -1.93 -25.16 5.32
C ASP A 68 -2.64 -23.84 4.92
N VAL A 69 -3.13 -23.09 5.91
CA VAL A 69 -3.88 -21.84 5.68
C VAL A 69 -3.11 -20.59 6.09
N SER A 70 -2.03 -20.73 6.85
CA SER A 70 -1.24 -19.61 7.39
C SER A 70 0.11 -19.42 6.70
N GLU A 71 0.48 -20.29 5.75
CA GLU A 71 1.75 -20.18 5.06
C GLU A 71 1.71 -19.05 4.03
N VAL A 72 2.63 -18.11 4.18
CA VAL A 72 2.83 -17.00 3.22
C VAL A 72 4.22 -17.11 2.60
N ILE A 73 4.43 -16.44 1.45
CA ILE A 73 5.70 -16.50 0.72
C ILE A 73 6.90 -16.18 1.62
N SER A 74 6.77 -15.18 2.49
CA SER A 74 7.84 -14.75 3.40
C SER A 74 8.17 -15.81 4.46
N THR A 75 7.19 -16.52 5.02
CA THR A 75 7.46 -17.63 5.96
C THR A 75 8.06 -18.84 5.25
N TYR A 76 7.62 -19.10 4.03
CA TYR A 76 8.17 -20.16 3.20
C TYR A 76 9.65 -19.90 2.86
N VAL A 77 9.97 -18.69 2.41
CA VAL A 77 11.36 -18.26 2.12
C VAL A 77 12.26 -18.40 3.34
N TYR A 78 11.77 -17.98 4.51
CA TYR A 78 12.50 -18.12 5.76
C TYR A 78 12.77 -19.58 6.11
N LYS A 79 11.75 -20.44 6.02
CA LYS A 79 11.89 -21.89 6.32
C LYS A 79 12.89 -22.57 5.39
N GLN A 80 12.81 -22.33 4.09
CA GLN A 80 13.69 -22.92 3.09
C GLN A 80 15.10 -22.34 3.11
N GLY A 81 15.21 -21.04 3.33
CA GLY A 81 16.50 -20.35 3.28
C GLY A 81 17.32 -20.45 4.56
N ILE A 82 16.68 -20.44 5.74
CA ILE A 82 17.38 -20.29 7.02
C ILE A 82 17.04 -21.42 8.00
N ALA A 83 15.76 -21.73 8.17
CA ALA A 83 15.32 -22.66 9.23
C ALA A 83 15.43 -24.15 8.84
N SER A 84 15.71 -24.48 7.58
CA SER A 84 15.90 -25.85 7.11
C SER A 84 17.23 -26.44 7.59
N SER A 85 17.26 -27.73 7.84
CA SER A 85 18.52 -28.50 8.13
C SER A 85 19.50 -28.44 6.94
N THR A 86 19.00 -28.21 5.72
CA THR A 86 19.81 -28.02 4.50
C THR A 86 19.38 -26.71 3.84
N PRO A 87 19.94 -25.56 4.27
CA PRO A 87 19.49 -24.26 3.79
C PRO A 87 19.74 -24.09 2.27
N GLN A 88 18.69 -23.74 1.55
CA GLN A 88 18.75 -23.50 0.11
C GLN A 88 18.76 -21.99 -0.20
N TYR A 89 19.87 -21.33 0.08
CA TYR A 89 20.01 -19.87 -0.10
C TYR A 89 19.68 -19.40 -1.50
N SER A 90 20.18 -20.11 -2.52
CA SER A 90 19.96 -19.75 -3.92
C SER A 90 18.47 -19.78 -4.28
N TYR A 91 17.74 -20.78 -3.80
CA TYR A 91 16.31 -20.93 -4.03
C TYR A 91 15.51 -19.83 -3.29
N ALA A 92 15.83 -19.59 -2.03
CA ALA A 92 15.21 -18.53 -1.23
C ALA A 92 15.44 -17.14 -1.86
N THR A 93 16.64 -16.88 -2.36
CA THR A 93 16.98 -15.64 -3.06
C THR A 93 16.20 -15.49 -4.37
N ALA A 94 16.06 -16.57 -5.13
CA ALA A 94 15.29 -16.56 -6.38
C ALA A 94 13.82 -16.20 -6.14
N ILE A 95 13.19 -16.76 -5.08
CA ILE A 95 11.82 -16.39 -4.70
C ILE A 95 11.75 -14.92 -4.27
N GLY A 96 12.69 -14.44 -3.46
CA GLY A 96 12.75 -13.04 -3.04
C GLY A 96 12.88 -12.08 -4.23
N LEU A 97 13.69 -12.43 -5.22
CA LEU A 97 13.84 -11.66 -6.45
C LEU A 97 12.54 -11.65 -7.27
N PHE A 98 11.88 -12.78 -7.39
CA PHE A 98 10.58 -12.88 -8.06
C PHE A 98 9.53 -11.99 -7.38
N VAL A 99 9.42 -12.05 -6.05
CA VAL A 99 8.50 -11.19 -5.27
C VAL A 99 8.80 -9.71 -5.49
N SER A 100 10.09 -9.34 -5.51
CA SER A 100 10.50 -7.95 -5.76
C SER A 100 10.10 -7.49 -7.16
N LEU A 101 10.24 -8.35 -8.17
CA LEU A 101 9.85 -8.05 -9.55
C LEU A 101 8.33 -7.86 -9.66
N VAL A 102 7.55 -8.72 -9.01
CA VAL A 102 6.08 -8.56 -8.96
C VAL A 102 5.69 -7.27 -8.25
N ASN A 103 6.35 -6.90 -7.14
CA ASN A 103 6.10 -5.63 -6.44
C ASN A 103 6.38 -4.41 -7.33
N VAL A 104 7.48 -4.41 -8.07
CA VAL A 104 7.80 -3.33 -9.04
C VAL A 104 6.72 -3.24 -10.12
N PHE A 105 6.29 -4.38 -10.66
CA PHE A 105 5.23 -4.41 -11.67
C PHE A 105 3.91 -3.87 -11.13
N MET A 106 3.51 -4.27 -9.93
CA MET A 106 2.32 -3.75 -9.24
C MET A 106 2.43 -2.24 -9.00
N LEU A 107 3.59 -1.75 -8.57
CA LEU A 107 3.84 -0.32 -8.36
C LEU A 107 3.66 0.47 -9.65
N LEU A 108 4.19 0.00 -10.77
CA LEU A 108 4.04 0.65 -12.09
C LEU A 108 2.57 0.71 -12.53
N ILE A 109 1.82 -0.38 -12.35
CA ILE A 109 0.39 -0.42 -12.67
C ILE A 109 -0.37 0.59 -11.82
N VAL A 110 -0.19 0.57 -10.49
CA VAL A 110 -0.91 1.44 -9.56
C VAL A 110 -0.53 2.90 -9.80
N ASN A 111 0.74 3.21 -10.08
CA ASN A 111 1.18 4.55 -10.44
C ASN A 111 0.47 5.06 -11.70
N LYS A 112 0.37 4.23 -12.74
CA LYS A 112 -0.32 4.59 -13.99
C LYS A 112 -1.84 4.75 -13.81
N VAL A 113 -2.46 3.96 -12.94
CA VAL A 113 -3.88 4.09 -12.60
C VAL A 113 -4.11 5.36 -11.79
N SER A 114 -3.25 5.65 -10.82
CA SER A 114 -3.30 6.86 -10.00
C SER A 114 -3.18 8.13 -10.82
N ASP A 115 -2.25 8.16 -11.79
CA ASP A 115 -2.08 9.28 -12.72
C ASP A 115 -3.37 9.59 -13.49
N ARG A 116 -4.06 8.55 -13.96
CA ARG A 116 -5.34 8.72 -14.68
C ARG A 116 -6.50 9.17 -13.81
N LEU A 117 -6.50 8.84 -12.52
CA LEU A 117 -7.61 9.14 -11.60
C LEU A 117 -7.47 10.49 -10.91
N SER A 118 -6.27 10.85 -10.51
CA SER A 118 -6.02 12.06 -9.71
C SER A 118 -5.06 13.05 -10.35
N GLY A 119 -4.50 12.75 -11.54
CA GLY A 119 -3.51 13.59 -12.19
C GLY A 119 -2.22 13.75 -11.39
N SER A 120 -2.00 12.91 -10.37
CA SER A 120 -0.80 12.88 -9.55
C SER A 120 -0.19 11.49 -9.55
N SER A 121 1.03 11.42 -10.07
CA SER A 121 1.86 10.23 -10.11
C SER A 121 3.16 10.47 -9.34
N LEU A 122 3.89 9.40 -9.02
CA LEU A 122 5.23 9.49 -8.41
C LEU A 122 6.32 9.76 -9.46
N PHE A 123 6.07 9.33 -10.71
CA PHE A 123 7.00 9.44 -11.84
C PHE A 123 6.27 9.91 -13.09
#